data_647a4f00def1a78461390e27e40841e7
#
_entry.id   647a4f00def1a78461390e27e40841e7
#
_cell.length_a   1.000
_cell.length_b   1.000
_cell.length_c   1.000
_cell.angle_alpha   90.00
_cell.angle_beta   90.00
_cell.angle_gamma   90.00
#
_symmetry.space_group_name_H-M   'P 1'
#
loop_
_entity.id
_entity.type
_entity.pdbx_description
1 polymer ?
#
loop_
_entity_poly.entity_id
_entity_poly.type
_entity_poly.pdbx_seq_one_letter_code
_entity_poly.pdbx_strand_id
1 'polypeptide(L)'
;LVEKYEIFKRYPSSLEIKIYKTKFLAYVKKDGENFLLGSNNKFILTKNIIEKIPLIHGNFRSDDFKNLKNLIDETNFNFKEIKNLYFFPSGRWDIETYSGTLIKLPKNKLKENIELSEIILTDNRFKNINLIDLRQENQIVMNEQ
;
A
#
# COMPACT_ATOMS: atom_id res chain seq x y z
N LEU A 1 3.85 8.84 -17.53
CA LEU A 1 4.90 9.61 -16.86
C LEU A 1 6.20 8.84 -16.80
N VAL A 2 7.27 9.55 -17.01
CA VAL A 2 8.63 9.01 -16.94
C VAL A 2 9.22 9.33 -15.56
N GLU A 3 9.58 8.30 -14.80
CA GLU A 3 10.20 8.46 -13.49
C GLU A 3 11.64 8.94 -13.58
N LYS A 4 12.40 8.31 -14.47
CA LYS A 4 13.77 8.71 -14.80
C LYS A 4 14.14 8.16 -16.17
N TYR A 5 15.20 8.69 -16.73
CA TYR A 5 15.81 8.13 -17.95
C TYR A 5 17.33 8.15 -17.81
N GLU A 6 17.98 7.20 -18.46
CA GLU A 6 19.43 7.09 -18.51
C GLU A 6 19.88 7.06 -19.97
N ILE A 7 20.95 7.80 -20.28
CA ILE A 7 21.50 7.90 -21.64
C ILE A 7 22.89 7.29 -21.63
N PHE A 8 23.09 6.29 -22.50
CA PHE A 8 24.37 5.62 -22.67
C PHE A 8 24.93 5.95 -24.05
N LYS A 9 26.13 6.52 -24.09
CA LYS A 9 26.81 6.79 -25.35
C LYS A 9 27.71 5.61 -25.69
N ARG A 10 27.44 4.96 -26.84
CA ARG A 10 28.26 3.87 -27.38
C ARG A 10 29.10 4.33 -28.55
N TYR A 11 30.34 3.85 -28.58
CA TYR A 11 31.23 4.12 -29.69
C TYR A 11 31.01 3.07 -30.80
N PRO A 12 31.02 3.45 -32.11
CA PRO A 12 31.42 4.77 -32.63
C PRO A 12 30.35 5.87 -32.64
N SER A 13 29.05 5.58 -32.53
CA SER A 13 28.04 6.65 -32.55
C SER A 13 26.62 6.22 -32.20
N SER A 14 26.46 5.15 -31.46
CA SER A 14 25.13 4.75 -31.01
C SER A 14 24.76 5.40 -29.69
N LEU A 15 23.47 5.74 -29.54
CA LEU A 15 22.87 6.29 -28.33
C LEU A 15 21.81 5.33 -27.85
N GLU A 16 21.92 4.89 -26.58
CA GLU A 16 20.92 4.06 -25.95
C GLU A 16 20.24 4.83 -24.83
N ILE A 17 18.91 4.80 -24.81
CA ILE A 17 18.10 5.47 -23.79
C ILE A 17 17.27 4.41 -23.06
N LYS A 18 17.46 4.29 -21.74
CA LYS A 18 16.59 3.50 -20.88
C LYS A 18 15.56 4.41 -20.22
N ILE A 19 14.30 4.02 -20.33
CA ILE A 19 13.19 4.78 -19.77
C ILE A 19 12.53 3.96 -18.66
N TYR A 20 12.40 4.55 -17.46
CA TYR A 20 11.72 3.96 -16.32
C TYR A 20 10.41 4.71 -16.12
N LYS A 21 9.29 4.00 -16.30
CA LYS A 21 7.96 4.60 -16.12
C LYS A 21 7.58 4.62 -14.65
N THR A 22 7.00 5.72 -14.22
CA THR A 22 6.38 5.83 -12.91
C THR A 22 5.16 4.92 -12.82
N LYS A 23 5.11 4.10 -11.76
CA LYS A 23 3.93 3.33 -11.39
C LYS A 23 3.15 4.11 -10.36
N PHE A 24 1.83 4.12 -10.49
CA PHE A 24 0.96 4.72 -9.49
C PHE A 24 0.59 3.67 -8.45
N LEU A 25 0.80 4.00 -7.17
CA LEU A 25 0.69 3.05 -6.06
C LEU A 25 -0.54 3.28 -5.21
N ALA A 26 -1.02 4.52 -5.11
CA ALA A 26 -2.14 4.86 -4.26
C ALA A 26 -2.79 6.17 -4.68
N TYR A 27 -4.03 6.37 -4.22
CA TYR A 27 -4.73 7.65 -4.25
C TYR A 27 -4.64 8.32 -2.90
N VAL A 28 -4.57 9.65 -2.92
CA VAL A 28 -4.64 10.48 -1.72
C VAL A 28 -5.63 11.60 -1.97
N LYS A 29 -6.55 11.83 -1.04
CA LYS A 29 -7.45 12.97 -1.10
C LYS A 29 -6.94 14.03 -0.15
N LYS A 30 -6.68 15.23 -0.67
CA LYS A 30 -6.14 16.35 0.10
C LYS A 30 -6.82 17.64 -0.34
N ASP A 31 -7.38 18.37 0.62
CA ASP A 31 -8.08 19.64 0.36
C ASP A 31 -9.15 19.53 -0.74
N GLY A 32 -9.88 18.41 -0.75
CA GLY A 32 -10.95 18.16 -1.73
C GLY A 32 -10.45 17.70 -3.10
N GLU A 33 -9.15 17.61 -3.31
CA GLU A 33 -8.55 17.18 -4.57
C GLU A 33 -7.94 15.79 -4.45
N ASN A 34 -7.96 15.03 -5.55
CA ASN A 34 -7.40 13.70 -5.63
C ASN A 34 -6.00 13.74 -6.23
N PHE A 35 -5.06 13.06 -5.58
CA PHE A 35 -3.70 12.91 -6.04
C PHE A 35 -3.36 11.45 -6.24
N LEU A 36 -2.50 11.17 -7.21
CA LEU A 36 -1.84 9.88 -7.38
C LEU A 36 -0.46 9.94 -6.73
N LEU A 37 -0.16 8.94 -5.93
CA LEU A 37 1.18 8.77 -5.38
C LEU A 37 1.94 7.77 -6.25
N GLY A 38 3.03 8.24 -6.84
CA GLY A 38 3.86 7.43 -7.71
C GLY A 38 4.97 6.69 -6.99
N SER A 39 5.55 5.72 -7.67
CA SER A 39 6.72 4.96 -7.18
C SER A 39 7.97 5.84 -6.97
N ASN A 40 7.96 7.03 -7.55
CA ASN A 40 8.99 8.05 -7.36
C ASN A 40 8.76 8.95 -6.14
N ASN A 41 7.79 8.63 -5.27
CA ASN A 41 7.38 9.38 -4.09
C ASN A 41 6.77 10.77 -4.39
N LYS A 42 6.37 11.02 -5.63
CA LYS A 42 5.74 12.28 -6.02
C LYS A 42 4.23 12.16 -6.08
N PHE A 43 3.56 13.25 -5.74
CA PHE A 43 2.10 13.39 -5.85
C PHE A 43 1.75 14.09 -7.15
N ILE A 44 0.77 13.55 -7.86
CA ILE A 44 0.31 14.10 -9.14
C ILE A 44 -1.19 14.29 -9.04
N LEU A 45 -1.65 15.50 -9.32
CA LEU A 45 -3.08 15.82 -9.35
C LEU A 45 -3.79 14.98 -10.42
N THR A 46 -4.90 14.36 -10.07
CA THR A 46 -5.71 13.58 -11.00
C THR A 46 -7.18 13.92 -10.87
N LYS A 47 -7.90 13.87 -11.98
CA LYS A 47 -9.36 14.05 -12.00
C LYS A 47 -10.13 12.74 -12.02
N ASN A 48 -9.49 11.65 -12.44
CA ASN A 48 -10.15 10.36 -12.68
C ASN A 48 -9.43 9.24 -11.94
N ILE A 49 -10.22 8.35 -11.34
CA ILE A 49 -9.72 7.10 -10.75
C ILE A 49 -9.71 6.06 -11.87
N ILE A 50 -8.52 5.66 -12.32
CA ILE A 50 -8.35 4.78 -13.48
C ILE A 50 -7.94 3.36 -13.09
N GLU A 51 -7.33 3.18 -11.90
CA GLU A 51 -6.76 1.90 -11.50
C GLU A 51 -7.29 1.45 -10.15
N LYS A 52 -7.26 0.14 -9.94
CA LYS A 52 -7.60 -0.48 -8.66
C LYS A 52 -6.40 -0.38 -7.72
N ILE A 53 -6.18 0.79 -7.16
CA ILE A 53 -5.14 1.08 -6.19
C ILE A 53 -5.79 1.65 -4.92
N PRO A 54 -5.17 1.46 -3.74
CA PRO A 54 -5.80 1.90 -2.49
C PRO A 54 -5.89 3.40 -2.36
N LEU A 55 -6.91 3.86 -1.63
CA LEU A 55 -7.03 5.22 -1.15
C LEU A 55 -6.40 5.32 0.23
N ILE A 56 -5.49 6.25 0.44
CA ILE A 56 -4.82 6.46 1.72
C ILE A 56 -5.48 7.62 2.46
N HIS A 57 -5.86 7.36 3.70
CA HIS A 57 -6.43 8.33 4.64
C HIS A 57 -5.43 8.65 5.75
N GLY A 58 -5.44 9.87 6.22
CA GLY A 58 -4.59 10.33 7.29
C GLY A 58 -3.45 11.21 6.81
N ASN A 59 -2.73 11.80 7.75
CA ASN A 59 -1.63 12.73 7.47
C ASN A 59 -0.30 11.97 7.49
N PHE A 60 -0.01 11.27 6.41
CA PHE A 60 1.21 10.48 6.25
C PHE A 60 2.22 11.21 5.37
N ARG A 61 3.49 10.82 5.51
CA ARG A 61 4.54 11.20 4.56
C ARG A 61 4.74 10.08 3.54
N SER A 62 5.25 10.44 2.35
CA SER A 62 5.49 9.43 1.31
C SER A 62 6.41 8.29 1.78
N ASP A 63 7.37 8.58 2.67
CA ASP A 63 8.24 7.56 3.26
C ASP A 63 7.47 6.59 4.16
N ASP A 64 6.47 7.05 4.89
CA ASP A 64 5.62 6.19 5.72
C ASP A 64 4.92 5.14 4.86
N PHE A 65 4.34 5.56 3.76
CA PHE A 65 3.70 4.65 2.82
C PHE A 65 4.70 3.74 2.11
N LYS A 66 5.83 4.27 1.69
CA LYS A 66 6.87 3.49 1.02
C LYS A 66 7.36 2.34 1.90
N ASN A 67 7.57 2.61 3.19
CA ASN A 67 7.97 1.60 4.15
C ASN A 67 6.91 0.50 4.28
N LEU A 68 5.63 0.88 4.39
CA LEU A 68 4.53 -0.10 4.45
C LEU A 68 4.48 -0.93 3.16
N LYS A 69 4.54 -0.27 2.00
CA LYS A 69 4.48 -0.95 0.70
C LYS A 69 5.62 -1.96 0.53
N ASN A 70 6.82 -1.58 0.93
CA ASN A 70 7.98 -2.47 0.87
C ASN A 70 7.79 -3.70 1.76
N LEU A 71 7.26 -3.53 2.96
CA LEU A 71 6.98 -4.65 3.86
C LEU A 71 5.90 -5.58 3.29
N ILE A 72 4.84 -5.02 2.73
CA ILE A 72 3.79 -5.81 2.07
C ILE A 72 4.37 -6.63 0.91
N ASP A 73 5.22 -6.01 0.09
CA ASP A 73 5.85 -6.68 -1.06
C ASP A 73 6.78 -7.83 -0.64
N GLU A 74 7.31 -7.80 0.57
CA GLU A 74 8.13 -8.88 1.14
C GLU A 74 7.29 -10.05 1.66
N THR A 75 5.97 -9.91 1.68
CA THR A 75 5.03 -10.92 2.19
C THR A 75 4.19 -11.50 1.03
N ASN A 76 3.35 -12.48 1.35
CA ASN A 76 2.38 -13.02 0.40
C ASN A 76 1.08 -12.21 0.35
N PHE A 77 0.98 -11.14 1.13
CA PHE A 77 -0.21 -10.29 1.12
C PHE A 77 -0.36 -9.61 -0.25
N ASN A 78 -1.52 -9.76 -0.87
CA ASN A 78 -1.78 -9.18 -2.18
C ASN A 78 -2.18 -7.71 -2.05
N PHE A 79 -1.30 -6.81 -2.45
CA PHE A 79 -1.54 -5.38 -2.40
C PHE A 79 -2.81 -4.95 -3.16
N LYS A 80 -3.18 -5.69 -4.21
CA LYS A 80 -4.39 -5.40 -5.00
C LYS A 80 -5.70 -5.67 -4.25
N GLU A 81 -5.64 -6.41 -3.14
CA GLU A 81 -6.80 -6.63 -2.27
C GLU A 81 -7.11 -5.45 -1.36
N ILE A 82 -6.22 -4.47 -1.27
CA ILE A 82 -6.36 -3.32 -0.40
C ILE A 82 -7.23 -2.26 -1.08
N LYS A 83 -8.34 -1.91 -0.42
CA LYS A 83 -9.24 -0.85 -0.84
C LYS A 83 -8.88 0.49 -0.22
N ASN A 84 -8.66 0.51 1.10
CA ASN A 84 -8.28 1.68 1.87
C ASN A 84 -7.13 1.39 2.81
N LEU A 85 -6.30 2.40 3.02
CA LEU A 85 -5.26 2.42 4.04
C LEU A 85 -5.52 3.61 4.96
N TYR A 86 -5.40 3.38 6.26
CA TYR A 86 -5.60 4.42 7.26
C TYR A 86 -4.32 4.61 8.06
N PHE A 87 -3.75 5.80 7.99
CA PHE A 87 -2.57 6.16 8.76
C PHE A 87 -2.95 7.00 9.97
N PHE A 88 -2.46 6.62 11.15
CA PHE A 88 -2.77 7.29 12.40
C PHE A 88 -1.58 8.12 12.91
N PRO A 89 -1.84 9.17 13.71
CA PRO A 89 -0.75 10.00 14.26
C PRO A 89 0.28 9.21 15.07
N SER A 90 -0.09 8.06 15.62
CA SER A 90 0.82 7.15 16.32
C SER A 90 1.83 6.46 15.41
N GLY A 91 1.66 6.55 14.09
CA GLY A 91 2.47 5.84 13.10
C GLY A 91 1.93 4.45 12.74
N ARG A 92 0.75 4.08 13.23
CA ARG A 92 0.12 2.81 12.90
C ARG A 92 -0.65 2.88 11.59
N TRP A 93 -0.82 1.73 10.96
CA TRP A 93 -1.65 1.55 9.78
C TRP A 93 -2.80 0.58 10.06
N ASP A 94 -3.97 0.89 9.53
CA ASP A 94 -5.05 -0.07 9.34
C ASP A 94 -5.24 -0.33 7.84
N ILE A 95 -5.59 -1.57 7.50
CA ILE A 95 -5.84 -2.00 6.13
C ILE A 95 -7.31 -2.42 6.01
N GLU A 96 -8.01 -1.85 5.03
CA GLU A 96 -9.35 -2.32 4.67
C GLU A 96 -9.28 -3.01 3.30
N THR A 97 -9.76 -4.24 3.25
CA THR A 97 -9.79 -5.02 2.01
C THR A 97 -11.09 -4.82 1.23
N TYR A 98 -11.06 -5.15 -0.05
CA TYR A 98 -12.28 -5.13 -0.88
C TYR A 98 -13.34 -6.11 -0.40
N SER A 99 -12.96 -7.17 0.28
CA SER A 99 -13.89 -8.13 0.90
C SER A 99 -14.60 -7.59 2.14
N GLY A 100 -14.22 -6.41 2.62
CA GLY A 100 -14.85 -5.76 3.78
C GLY A 100 -14.18 -6.03 5.10
N THR A 101 -13.00 -6.61 5.12
CA THR A 101 -12.25 -6.86 6.35
C THR A 101 -11.38 -5.66 6.71
N LEU A 102 -11.52 -5.17 7.94
CA LEU A 102 -10.63 -4.17 8.52
C LEU A 102 -9.55 -4.88 9.34
N ILE A 103 -8.29 -4.60 9.03
CA ILE A 103 -7.13 -5.16 9.72
C ILE A 103 -6.45 -4.04 10.48
N LYS A 104 -6.42 -4.15 11.81
CA LYS A 104 -5.73 -3.20 12.68
C LYS A 104 -4.36 -3.73 13.03
N LEU A 105 -3.33 -3.05 12.52
CA LEU A 105 -1.94 -3.49 12.67
C LEU A 105 -1.26 -2.78 13.83
N PRO A 106 -0.35 -3.46 14.55
CA PRO A 106 0.51 -2.81 15.52
C PRO A 106 1.63 -2.05 14.79
N LYS A 107 2.27 -1.13 15.50
CA LYS A 107 3.45 -0.44 15.00
C LYS A 107 4.67 -1.37 14.96
N ASN A 108 4.81 -2.23 15.95
CA ASN A 108 5.92 -3.17 16.09
C ASN A 108 5.63 -4.48 15.36
N LYS A 109 6.69 -5.15 14.88
CA LYS A 109 6.58 -6.44 14.16
C LYS A 109 5.57 -6.37 13.02
N LEU A 110 5.64 -5.29 12.25
CA LEU A 110 4.64 -4.98 11.23
C LEU A 110 4.63 -6.07 10.14
N LYS A 111 5.78 -6.51 9.68
CA LYS A 111 5.87 -7.55 8.65
C LYS A 111 5.22 -8.85 9.09
N GLU A 112 5.55 -9.33 10.30
CA GLU A 112 5.02 -10.57 10.86
C GLU A 112 3.49 -10.49 11.01
N ASN A 113 2.96 -9.34 11.37
CA ASN A 113 1.51 -9.15 11.52
C ASN A 113 0.80 -9.02 10.17
N ILE A 114 1.45 -8.48 9.15
CA ILE A 114 0.93 -8.50 7.78
C ILE A 114 0.86 -9.96 7.28
N GLU A 115 1.90 -10.75 7.50
CA GLU A 115 1.91 -12.17 7.16
C GLU A 115 0.80 -12.94 7.88
N LEU A 116 0.61 -12.67 9.17
CA LEU A 116 -0.45 -13.31 9.97
C LEU A 116 -1.84 -12.96 9.44
N SER A 117 -2.07 -11.70 9.09
CA SER A 117 -3.35 -11.27 8.52
C SER A 117 -3.64 -11.96 7.18
N GLU A 118 -2.64 -12.17 6.36
CA GLU A 118 -2.78 -12.89 5.09
C GLU A 118 -3.15 -14.36 5.33
N ILE A 119 -2.50 -15.02 6.29
CA ILE A 119 -2.82 -16.39 6.67
C ILE A 119 -4.28 -16.49 7.12
N ILE A 120 -4.76 -15.56 7.95
CA ILE A 120 -6.14 -15.55 8.43
C ILE A 120 -7.12 -15.34 7.27
N LEU A 121 -6.84 -14.37 6.39
CA LEU A 121 -7.71 -14.05 5.26
C LEU A 121 -7.85 -15.21 4.27
N THR A 122 -6.83 -16.04 4.13
CA THR A 122 -6.82 -17.17 3.20
C THR A 122 -7.23 -18.49 3.83
N ASP A 123 -7.46 -18.51 5.14
CA ASP A 123 -7.89 -19.71 5.87
C ASP A 123 -9.41 -19.90 5.74
N ASN A 124 -9.83 -21.03 5.18
CA ASN A 124 -11.23 -21.33 4.97
C ASN A 124 -12.05 -21.43 6.28
N ARG A 125 -11.40 -21.63 7.42
CA ARG A 125 -12.07 -21.66 8.73
C ARG A 125 -12.57 -20.28 9.16
N PHE A 126 -12.02 -19.21 8.61
CA PHE A 126 -12.33 -17.82 8.96
C PHE A 126 -13.00 -17.09 7.80
N LYS A 127 -14.13 -17.61 7.33
CA LYS A 127 -14.94 -16.96 6.29
C LYS A 127 -15.73 -15.80 6.90
N ASN A 128 -15.94 -14.75 6.10
CA ASN A 128 -16.79 -13.61 6.45
C ASN A 128 -16.29 -12.83 7.69
N ILE A 129 -14.98 -12.75 7.87
CA ILE A 129 -14.39 -11.92 8.92
C ILE A 129 -14.44 -10.46 8.49
N ASN A 130 -14.97 -9.60 9.36
CA ASN A 130 -15.00 -8.15 9.10
C ASN A 130 -13.97 -7.36 9.91
N LEU A 131 -13.35 -7.98 10.92
CA LEU A 131 -12.32 -7.35 11.74
C LEU A 131 -11.23 -8.35 12.12
N ILE A 132 -9.99 -7.95 11.95
CA ILE A 132 -8.80 -8.63 12.49
C ILE A 132 -8.00 -7.57 13.25
N ASP A 133 -7.97 -7.66 14.56
CA ASP A 133 -7.23 -6.72 15.41
C ASP A 133 -5.98 -7.40 15.96
N LEU A 134 -4.80 -6.94 15.50
CA LEU A 134 -3.51 -7.49 15.86
C LEU A 134 -2.67 -6.51 16.71
N ARG A 135 -3.32 -5.48 17.27
CA ARG A 135 -2.59 -4.44 18.01
C ARG A 135 -2.03 -4.92 19.35
N GLN A 136 -2.62 -5.95 19.93
CA GLN A 136 -2.13 -6.50 21.21
C GLN A 136 -1.19 -7.67 20.94
N GLU A 137 -0.07 -7.67 21.66
CA GLU A 137 0.91 -8.74 21.55
C GLU A 137 0.29 -10.05 22.10
N ASN A 138 0.53 -11.16 21.39
CA ASN A 138 0.06 -12.50 21.73
C ASN A 138 -1.47 -12.65 21.78
N GLN A 139 -2.22 -11.74 21.17
CA GLN A 139 -3.67 -11.81 21.12
C GLN A 139 -4.21 -11.35 19.77
N ILE A 140 -5.12 -12.14 19.22
CA ILE A 140 -5.85 -11.79 18.01
C ILE A 140 -7.32 -11.64 18.35
N VAL A 141 -7.89 -10.49 18.02
CA VAL A 141 -9.34 -10.26 18.15
C VAL A 141 -9.95 -10.26 16.74
N MET A 142 -10.97 -11.09 16.54
CA MET A 142 -11.66 -11.22 15.27
C MET A 142 -13.16 -11.14 15.47
N ASN A 143 -13.85 -10.47 14.53
CA ASN A 143 -15.31 -10.45 14.46
C ASN A 143 -15.78 -10.99 13.12
N GLU A 144 -16.82 -11.79 13.14
CA GLU A 144 -17.49 -12.26 11.93
C GLU A 144 -18.71 -11.39 11.60
N GLN A 145 -19.04 -11.35 10.34
CA GLN A 145 -20.28 -10.69 9.89
C GLN A 145 -21.50 -11.56 10.20
#